data_9fa0cba1b1ec38194c24007ba2061788
#
_entry.id   9fa0cba1b1ec38194c24007ba2061788
#
_cell.length_a   1.000
_cell.length_b   1.000
_cell.length_c   1.000
_cell.angle_alpha   90.00
_cell.angle_beta   90.00
_cell.angle_gamma   90.00
#
_symmetry.space_group_name_H-M   'P 1'
#
loop_
_entity.id
_entity.type
_entity.pdbx_description
1 polymer ?
#
loop_
_entity_poly.entity_id
_entity_poly.type
_entity_poly.pdbx_seq_one_letter_code
_entity_poly.pdbx_strand_id
1 'polypeptide(L)'
;IRSARGEILVMMDADGQHDPTDIDRLIQPIGEAEYDMVVGARRGADQQWHRRIANALYNSFATYLAGFRIQDLTSGFRAIRRSVAMSFCYLLPNTFSYPTTLTLSVVKAGYSLAYAPIQVQKRVGKSKIRLLRDGLRFLLIMIRIATLFSPLKVFLPFGLSIFFPGFAYAIYKLAIHEPWTLPIMISISVGTLIVMLGLISEQISLLRLQSIDYKNGSRTQ
;
A
#
# COMPACT_ATOMS: atom_id res chain seq x y z
N ILE A 1 7.78 12.44 -13.35
CA ILE A 1 8.43 11.16 -13.67
C ILE A 1 8.67 11.04 -15.17
N ARG A 2 7.65 11.13 -16.03
CA ARG A 2 7.79 10.94 -17.50
C ARG A 2 8.76 11.93 -18.16
N SER A 3 8.80 13.16 -17.70
CA SER A 3 9.66 14.22 -18.26
C SER A 3 11.09 14.22 -17.71
N ALA A 4 11.35 13.44 -16.67
CA ALA A 4 12.65 13.40 -16.02
C ALA A 4 13.64 12.58 -16.87
N ARG A 5 14.90 13.05 -16.96
CA ARG A 5 15.97 12.45 -17.79
C ARG A 5 17.05 11.74 -16.97
N GLY A 6 17.19 12.08 -15.68
CA GLY A 6 18.17 11.46 -14.77
C GLY A 6 17.90 9.99 -14.52
N GLU A 7 18.94 9.24 -14.17
CA GLU A 7 18.84 7.81 -13.81
C GLU A 7 18.17 7.59 -12.47
N ILE A 8 18.38 8.51 -11.53
CA ILE A 8 17.75 8.54 -10.22
C ILE A 8 16.79 9.73 -10.16
N LEU A 9 15.57 9.47 -9.75
CA LEU A 9 14.54 10.49 -9.57
C LEU A 9 14.39 10.79 -8.09
N VAL A 10 14.51 12.06 -7.73
CA VAL A 10 14.18 12.54 -6.39
C VAL A 10 12.84 13.26 -6.44
N MET A 11 11.93 12.85 -5.58
CA MET A 11 10.63 13.49 -5.40
C MET A 11 10.59 14.13 -4.02
N MET A 12 10.16 15.39 -3.95
CA MET A 12 10.11 16.17 -2.72
C MET A 12 8.91 17.11 -2.76
N ASP A 13 8.21 17.23 -1.63
CA ASP A 13 7.12 18.19 -1.50
C ASP A 13 7.69 19.62 -1.41
N ALA A 14 7.07 20.56 -2.15
CA ALA A 14 7.53 21.95 -2.24
C ALA A 14 6.93 22.83 -1.11
N ASP A 15 6.73 22.30 0.08
CA ASP A 15 6.11 22.99 1.22
C ASP A 15 7.14 23.50 2.27
N GLY A 16 8.43 23.39 1.93
CA GLY A 16 9.55 23.86 2.76
C GLY A 16 9.82 23.01 3.99
N GLN A 17 9.23 21.83 4.11
CA GLN A 17 9.45 20.96 5.27
C GLN A 17 10.70 20.09 5.16
N HIS A 18 11.22 19.86 3.96
CA HIS A 18 12.35 18.97 3.69
C HIS A 18 13.64 19.75 3.48
N ASP A 19 14.74 19.27 4.08
CA ASP A 19 16.06 19.83 3.90
C ASP A 19 16.69 19.25 2.62
N PRO A 20 17.14 20.10 1.68
CA PRO A 20 17.84 19.65 0.49
C PRO A 20 19.12 18.84 0.76
N THR A 21 19.78 19.07 1.92
CA THR A 21 20.99 18.33 2.31
C THR A 21 20.73 16.83 2.58
N ASP A 22 19.47 16.44 2.83
CA ASP A 22 19.10 15.03 2.96
C ASP A 22 19.00 14.30 1.61
N ILE A 23 19.09 15.02 0.46
CA ILE A 23 19.04 14.41 -0.89
C ILE A 23 20.16 13.38 -1.06
N ASP A 24 21.39 13.71 -0.67
CA ASP A 24 22.54 12.81 -0.83
C ASP A 24 22.34 11.50 -0.07
N ARG A 25 21.75 11.55 1.13
CA ARG A 25 21.40 10.35 1.92
C ARG A 25 20.38 9.43 1.24
N LEU A 26 19.51 10.00 0.39
CA LEU A 26 18.54 9.21 -0.35
C LEU A 26 19.13 8.64 -1.64
N ILE A 27 20.06 9.36 -2.29
CA ILE A 27 20.63 8.97 -3.58
C ILE A 27 21.75 7.94 -3.40
N GLN A 28 22.62 8.11 -2.39
CA GLN A 28 23.81 7.29 -2.21
C GLN A 28 23.51 5.79 -2.24
N PRO A 29 22.55 5.23 -1.46
CA PRO A 29 22.27 3.79 -1.47
C PRO A 29 21.75 3.26 -2.81
N ILE A 30 21.14 4.14 -3.63
CA ILE A 30 20.69 3.78 -4.98
C ILE A 30 21.87 3.80 -5.95
N GLY A 31 22.78 4.79 -5.82
CA GLY A 31 24.00 4.88 -6.62
C GLY A 31 24.93 3.69 -6.43
N GLU A 32 25.05 3.19 -5.20
CA GLU A 32 25.82 1.99 -4.82
C GLU A 32 25.13 0.67 -5.22
N ALA A 33 24.00 0.76 -5.91
CA ALA A 33 23.20 -0.38 -6.38
C ALA A 33 22.64 -1.31 -5.29
N GLU A 34 22.60 -0.86 -4.03
CA GLU A 34 22.06 -1.63 -2.91
C GLU A 34 20.51 -1.64 -2.94
N TYR A 35 19.90 -0.50 -3.35
CA TYR A 35 18.44 -0.34 -3.32
C TYR A 35 17.91 0.28 -4.61
N ASP A 36 16.66 -0.05 -4.92
CA ASP A 36 15.91 0.51 -6.05
C ASP A 36 15.16 1.78 -5.68
N MET A 37 14.74 1.87 -4.40
CA MET A 37 14.04 3.03 -3.85
C MET A 37 14.48 3.29 -2.41
N VAL A 38 14.66 4.57 -2.07
CA VAL A 38 14.91 5.02 -0.69
C VAL A 38 13.85 6.05 -0.32
N VAL A 39 13.19 5.86 0.83
CA VAL A 39 12.15 6.76 1.35
C VAL A 39 12.67 7.46 2.59
N GLY A 40 12.57 8.78 2.62
CA GLY A 40 12.86 9.59 3.79
C GLY A 40 11.79 9.32 4.88
N ALA A 41 12.18 8.60 5.93
CA ALA A 41 11.32 8.31 7.06
C ALA A 41 11.40 9.41 8.11
N ARG A 42 10.26 10.00 8.44
CA ARG A 42 10.16 11.06 9.44
C ARG A 42 10.39 10.52 10.84
N ARG A 43 11.38 11.04 11.57
CA ARG A 43 11.58 10.75 12.99
C ARG A 43 10.59 11.56 13.81
N GLY A 44 9.59 10.87 14.36
CA GLY A 44 8.35 11.43 14.84
C GLY A 44 8.30 12.01 16.25
N ALA A 45 9.05 13.03 16.62
CA ALA A 45 8.84 13.71 17.91
C ALA A 45 7.76 14.83 17.85
N ASP A 46 7.47 15.42 16.68
CA ASP A 46 6.68 16.65 16.55
C ASP A 46 5.27 16.47 15.95
N GLN A 47 4.81 15.24 15.78
CA GLN A 47 3.45 15.01 15.24
C GLN A 47 2.41 15.03 16.36
N GLN A 48 1.30 15.75 16.14
CA GLN A 48 0.13 15.70 17.02
C GLN A 48 -0.31 14.24 17.23
N TRP A 49 -0.61 13.84 18.47
CA TRP A 49 -0.86 12.46 18.88
C TRP A 49 -1.88 11.70 18.00
N HIS A 50 -2.96 12.36 17.58
CA HIS A 50 -3.98 11.76 16.70
C HIS A 50 -3.44 11.45 15.28
N ARG A 51 -2.51 12.25 14.74
CA ARG A 51 -1.84 11.96 13.47
C ARG A 51 -0.85 10.82 13.61
N ARG A 52 -0.19 10.72 14.77
CA ARG A 52 0.71 9.60 15.07
C ARG A 52 -0.02 8.28 15.10
N ILE A 53 -1.22 8.22 15.73
CA ILE A 53 -2.08 7.02 15.74
C ILE A 53 -2.55 6.69 14.32
N ALA A 54 -3.06 7.65 13.57
CA ALA A 54 -3.49 7.42 12.19
C ALA A 54 -2.35 6.90 11.31
N ASN A 55 -1.16 7.49 11.37
CA ASN A 55 0.01 7.03 10.63
C ASN A 55 0.45 5.63 11.07
N ALA A 56 0.40 5.30 12.35
CA ALA A 56 0.71 3.98 12.86
C ALA A 56 -0.25 2.92 12.31
N LEU A 57 -1.56 3.20 12.30
CA LEU A 57 -2.57 2.33 11.72
C LEU A 57 -2.35 2.13 10.21
N TYR A 58 -2.06 3.20 9.47
CA TYR A 58 -1.80 3.13 8.03
C TYR A 58 -0.53 2.34 7.72
N ASN A 59 0.56 2.59 8.44
CA ASN A 59 1.81 1.85 8.26
C ASN A 59 1.65 0.37 8.63
N SER A 60 0.89 0.06 9.70
CA SER A 60 0.58 -1.32 10.11
C SER A 60 -0.23 -2.05 9.03
N PHE A 61 -1.28 -1.41 8.51
CA PHE A 61 -2.10 -2.00 7.46
C PHE A 61 -1.30 -2.18 6.15
N ALA A 62 -0.48 -1.18 5.78
CA ALA A 62 0.41 -1.29 4.63
C ALA A 62 1.45 -2.41 4.81
N THR A 63 2.00 -2.57 6.01
CA THR A 63 2.91 -3.66 6.37
C THR A 63 2.23 -5.03 6.21
N TYR A 64 1.00 -5.18 6.71
CA TYR A 64 0.20 -6.38 6.51
C TYR A 64 -0.01 -6.71 5.03
N LEU A 65 -0.39 -5.72 4.22
CA LEU A 65 -0.60 -5.88 2.79
C LEU A 65 0.69 -6.21 2.05
N ALA A 66 1.75 -5.46 2.31
CA ALA A 66 3.03 -5.61 1.63
C ALA A 66 3.75 -6.92 2.01
N GLY A 67 3.59 -7.39 3.26
CA GLY A 67 4.43 -8.43 3.83
C GLY A 67 5.85 -7.94 4.13
N PHE A 68 6.06 -6.62 4.17
CA PHE A 68 7.33 -5.94 4.41
C PHE A 68 7.09 -4.77 5.37
N ARG A 69 8.01 -4.51 6.29
CA ARG A 69 7.88 -3.45 7.31
C ARG A 69 7.91 -2.06 6.68
N ILE A 70 6.76 -1.40 6.65
CA ILE A 70 6.60 -0.02 6.17
C ILE A 70 6.80 0.94 7.35
N GLN A 71 7.83 1.82 7.26
CA GLN A 71 8.12 2.80 8.31
C GLN A 71 7.36 4.12 8.10
N ASP A 72 7.32 4.63 6.87
CA ASP A 72 6.59 5.84 6.50
C ASP A 72 6.00 5.70 5.09
N LEU A 73 4.70 5.38 5.02
CA LEU A 73 3.98 5.18 3.78
C LEU A 73 3.71 6.48 3.03
N THR A 74 3.55 7.57 3.76
CA THR A 74 3.02 8.85 3.25
C THR A 74 4.10 9.90 2.97
N SER A 75 5.37 9.60 3.24
CA SER A 75 6.45 10.52 2.95
C SER A 75 6.52 10.83 1.46
N GLY A 76 6.47 12.12 1.10
CA GLY A 76 6.67 12.61 -0.27
C GLY A 76 8.14 12.65 -0.68
N PHE A 77 9.08 12.66 0.30
CA PHE A 77 10.51 12.77 0.06
C PHE A 77 11.13 11.39 -0.16
N ARG A 78 11.52 11.12 -1.39
CA ARG A 78 12.05 9.82 -1.80
C ARG A 78 12.93 9.90 -3.03
N ALA A 79 13.86 8.96 -3.14
CA ALA A 79 14.63 8.71 -4.35
C ALA A 79 14.27 7.32 -4.91
N ILE A 80 14.31 7.18 -6.23
CA ILE A 80 13.98 5.91 -6.91
C ILE A 80 14.71 5.84 -8.27
N ARG A 81 15.12 4.64 -8.68
CA ARG A 81 15.62 4.41 -10.04
C ARG A 81 14.56 4.78 -11.07
N ARG A 82 14.94 5.56 -12.08
CA ARG A 82 14.01 6.00 -13.12
C ARG A 82 13.33 4.81 -13.83
N SER A 83 14.05 3.75 -14.13
CA SER A 83 13.51 2.53 -14.75
C SER A 83 12.37 1.94 -13.92
N VAL A 84 12.56 1.81 -12.61
CA VAL A 84 11.55 1.30 -11.67
C VAL A 84 10.36 2.25 -11.57
N ALA A 85 10.60 3.57 -11.43
CA ALA A 85 9.52 4.55 -11.38
C ALA A 85 8.65 4.55 -12.65
N MET A 86 9.28 4.40 -13.82
CA MET A 86 8.59 4.33 -15.11
C MET A 86 7.72 3.10 -15.24
N SER A 87 8.14 1.94 -14.70
CA SER A 87 7.36 0.70 -14.71
C SER A 87 6.00 0.83 -14.00
N PHE A 88 5.94 1.69 -12.99
CA PHE A 88 4.72 1.91 -12.21
C PHE A 88 4.00 3.24 -12.51
N CYS A 89 4.53 4.06 -13.43
CA CYS A 89 4.00 5.39 -13.72
C CYS A 89 2.51 5.38 -14.14
N TYR A 90 2.04 4.30 -14.77
CA TYR A 90 0.64 4.14 -15.20
C TYR A 90 -0.32 3.84 -14.04
N LEU A 91 0.19 3.34 -12.91
CA LEU A 91 -0.61 3.06 -11.70
C LEU A 91 -0.77 4.28 -10.81
N LEU A 92 0.11 5.28 -10.98
CA LEU A 92 0.14 6.44 -10.11
C LEU A 92 -1.07 7.34 -10.38
N PRO A 93 -1.87 7.63 -9.36
CA PRO A 93 -2.97 8.58 -9.50
C PRO A 93 -2.42 10.00 -9.68
N ASN A 94 -3.13 10.81 -10.45
CA ASN A 94 -2.84 12.24 -10.60
C ASN A 94 -3.17 13.05 -9.32
N THR A 95 -3.41 12.38 -8.20
CA THR A 95 -3.87 12.95 -6.95
C THR A 95 -3.04 12.50 -5.76
N PHE A 96 -3.48 12.83 -4.57
CA PHE A 96 -2.80 12.80 -3.27
C PHE A 96 -2.13 11.48 -2.83
N SER A 97 -2.33 10.34 -3.49
CA SER A 97 -1.88 9.03 -2.99
C SER A 97 -0.71 8.40 -3.75
N TYR A 98 0.00 9.15 -4.60
CA TYR A 98 1.12 8.59 -5.35
C TYR A 98 2.22 7.97 -4.46
N PRO A 99 2.57 8.54 -3.27
CA PRO A 99 3.60 7.96 -2.44
C PRO A 99 3.25 6.55 -1.96
N THR A 100 2.01 6.36 -1.53
CA THR A 100 1.50 5.08 -1.06
C THR A 100 1.46 4.04 -2.18
N THR A 101 0.91 4.42 -3.34
CA THR A 101 0.84 3.55 -4.52
C THR A 101 2.23 3.11 -4.97
N LEU A 102 3.16 4.06 -5.08
CA LEU A 102 4.52 3.76 -5.54
C LEU A 102 5.27 2.84 -4.56
N THR A 103 5.21 3.11 -3.24
CA THR A 103 5.86 2.26 -2.23
C THR A 103 5.35 0.82 -2.30
N LEU A 104 4.03 0.63 -2.32
CA LEU A 104 3.45 -0.71 -2.38
C LEU A 104 3.70 -1.42 -3.71
N SER A 105 3.72 -0.68 -4.84
CA SER A 105 4.07 -1.23 -6.14
C SER A 105 5.50 -1.77 -6.16
N VAL A 106 6.46 -0.98 -5.68
CA VAL A 106 7.88 -1.33 -5.62
C VAL A 106 8.10 -2.58 -4.78
N VAL A 107 7.56 -2.60 -3.54
CA VAL A 107 7.72 -3.74 -2.64
C VAL A 107 7.04 -5.00 -3.17
N LYS A 108 5.83 -4.88 -3.73
CA LYS A 108 5.07 -6.04 -4.25
C LYS A 108 5.66 -6.62 -5.52
N ALA A 109 6.35 -5.84 -6.31
CA ALA A 109 7.08 -6.31 -7.48
C ALA A 109 8.49 -6.84 -7.15
N GLY A 110 8.85 -6.96 -5.87
CA GLY A 110 10.12 -7.53 -5.45
C GLY A 110 11.32 -6.60 -5.54
N TYR A 111 11.13 -5.31 -5.82
CA TYR A 111 12.20 -4.33 -5.79
C TYR A 111 12.63 -3.98 -4.37
N SER A 112 13.90 -3.65 -4.20
CA SER A 112 14.49 -3.33 -2.91
C SER A 112 14.13 -1.92 -2.43
N LEU A 113 13.70 -1.82 -1.15
CA LEU A 113 13.31 -0.58 -0.50
C LEU A 113 14.09 -0.36 0.79
N ALA A 114 14.68 0.83 0.94
CA ALA A 114 15.27 1.29 2.19
C ALA A 114 14.58 2.54 2.74
N TYR A 115 14.86 2.83 4.01
CA TYR A 115 14.41 4.02 4.69
C TYR A 115 15.61 4.81 5.24
N ALA A 116 15.73 6.08 4.84
CA ALA A 116 16.67 7.00 5.40
C ALA A 116 15.98 7.93 6.43
N PRO A 117 16.51 8.06 7.64
CA PRO A 117 15.92 8.97 8.63
C PRO A 117 16.13 10.42 8.21
N ILE A 118 15.02 11.17 8.10
CA ILE A 118 15.04 12.60 7.79
C ILE A 118 14.47 13.43 8.93
N GLN A 119 14.92 14.66 9.02
CA GLN A 119 14.33 15.68 9.90
C GLN A 119 13.35 16.52 9.09
N VAL A 120 12.14 16.69 9.61
CA VAL A 120 11.11 17.49 8.95
C VAL A 120 10.88 18.74 9.78
N GLN A 121 11.02 19.90 9.16
CA GLN A 121 10.76 21.18 9.80
C GLN A 121 9.26 21.39 10.03
N LYS A 122 8.92 22.22 11.04
CA LYS A 122 7.51 22.58 11.29
C LYS A 122 6.94 23.31 10.08
N ARG A 123 5.82 22.84 9.60
CA ARG A 123 5.13 23.45 8.47
C ARG A 123 4.75 24.91 8.77
N VAL A 124 5.13 25.80 7.88
CA VAL A 124 4.66 27.19 7.92
C VAL A 124 3.27 27.23 7.30
N GLY A 125 2.20 27.28 8.15
CA GLY A 125 0.82 27.38 7.69
C GLY A 125 -0.16 26.47 8.41
N LYS A 126 -1.48 26.73 8.24
CA LYS A 126 -2.56 25.96 8.86
C LYS A 126 -2.88 24.71 8.00
N SER A 127 -2.92 23.53 8.63
CA SER A 127 -3.38 22.30 7.98
C SER A 127 -4.87 22.39 7.63
N LYS A 128 -5.21 22.16 6.36
CA LYS A 128 -6.60 22.09 5.87
C LYS A 128 -7.22 20.68 6.00
N ILE A 129 -6.58 19.76 6.73
CA ILE A 129 -7.02 18.37 6.84
C ILE A 129 -8.31 18.27 7.68
N ARG A 130 -9.37 17.77 7.07
CA ARG A 130 -10.64 17.41 7.73
C ARG A 130 -10.58 15.94 8.11
N LEU A 131 -10.37 15.66 9.41
CA LEU A 131 -9.99 14.33 9.94
C LEU A 131 -10.92 13.18 9.46
N LEU A 132 -12.23 13.36 9.52
CA LEU A 132 -13.20 12.33 9.12
C LEU A 132 -13.28 12.14 7.60
N ARG A 133 -13.35 13.23 6.84
CA ARG A 133 -13.50 13.17 5.37
C ARG A 133 -12.23 12.64 4.70
N ASP A 134 -11.09 13.11 5.17
CA ASP A 134 -9.80 12.71 4.61
C ASP A 134 -9.41 11.31 5.10
N GLY A 135 -9.78 10.92 6.32
CA GLY A 135 -9.63 9.57 6.86
C GLY A 135 -10.39 8.52 6.04
N LEU A 136 -11.64 8.79 5.69
CA LEU A 136 -12.44 7.89 4.84
C LEU A 136 -11.87 7.77 3.42
N ARG A 137 -11.44 8.89 2.83
CA ARG A 137 -10.75 8.88 1.52
C ARG A 137 -9.48 8.05 1.58
N PHE A 138 -8.70 8.18 2.65
CA PHE A 138 -7.47 7.44 2.82
C PHE A 138 -7.74 5.94 2.97
N LEU A 139 -8.76 5.56 3.73
CA LEU A 139 -9.20 4.17 3.86
C LEU A 139 -9.62 3.58 2.50
N LEU A 140 -10.40 4.32 1.72
CA LEU A 140 -10.79 3.88 0.37
C LEU A 140 -9.58 3.71 -0.55
N ILE A 141 -8.59 4.61 -0.47
CA ILE A 141 -7.33 4.48 -1.21
C ILE A 141 -6.60 3.21 -0.77
N MET A 142 -6.50 2.95 0.53
CA MET A 142 -5.84 1.74 1.06
C MET A 142 -6.55 0.47 0.62
N ILE A 143 -7.88 0.41 0.67
CA ILE A 143 -8.67 -0.72 0.16
C ILE A 143 -8.43 -0.91 -1.34
N ARG A 144 -8.46 0.17 -2.13
CA ARG A 144 -8.19 0.11 -3.56
C ARG A 144 -6.80 -0.43 -3.87
N ILE A 145 -5.78 0.01 -3.13
CA ILE A 145 -4.41 -0.47 -3.30
C ILE A 145 -4.30 -1.92 -2.82
N ALA A 146 -4.96 -2.27 -1.72
CA ALA A 146 -5.02 -3.64 -1.22
C ALA A 146 -5.61 -4.59 -2.26
N THR A 147 -6.74 -4.23 -2.87
CA THR A 147 -7.39 -5.03 -3.93
C THR A 147 -6.56 -5.06 -5.22
N LEU A 148 -5.69 -4.09 -5.44
CA LEU A 148 -4.80 -4.08 -6.60
C LEU A 148 -3.59 -5.02 -6.44
N PHE A 149 -3.02 -5.11 -5.22
CA PHE A 149 -1.75 -5.80 -4.97
C PHE A 149 -1.84 -7.04 -4.09
N SER A 150 -2.90 -7.19 -3.31
CA SER A 150 -3.12 -8.31 -2.38
C SER A 150 -4.60 -8.48 -2.07
N PRO A 151 -5.43 -8.72 -3.09
CA PRO A 151 -6.87 -8.80 -2.89
C PRO A 151 -7.28 -9.91 -1.93
N LEU A 152 -6.61 -11.06 -1.95
CA LEU A 152 -6.92 -12.18 -1.05
C LEU A 152 -6.79 -11.79 0.42
N LYS A 153 -5.81 -10.93 0.77
CA LYS A 153 -5.64 -10.43 2.16
C LYS A 153 -6.82 -9.58 2.66
N VAL A 154 -7.65 -9.07 1.75
CA VAL A 154 -8.87 -8.32 2.07
C VAL A 154 -10.09 -9.24 2.03
N PHE A 155 -10.26 -9.98 0.94
CA PHE A 155 -11.45 -10.79 0.70
C PHE A 155 -11.52 -12.02 1.62
N LEU A 156 -10.38 -12.65 1.94
CA LEU A 156 -10.35 -13.85 2.77
C LEU A 156 -10.89 -13.60 4.19
N PRO A 157 -10.38 -12.65 4.99
CA PRO A 157 -10.91 -12.42 6.33
C PRO A 157 -12.37 -11.95 6.30
N PHE A 158 -12.75 -11.16 5.30
CA PHE A 158 -14.13 -10.71 5.14
C PHE A 158 -15.07 -11.85 4.76
N GLY A 159 -14.70 -12.70 3.82
CA GLY A 159 -15.48 -13.88 3.44
C GLY A 159 -15.62 -14.89 4.58
N LEU A 160 -14.53 -15.15 5.32
CA LEU A 160 -14.54 -16.04 6.46
C LEU A 160 -15.37 -15.50 7.63
N SER A 161 -15.40 -14.18 7.85
CA SER A 161 -16.25 -13.56 8.89
C SER A 161 -17.76 -13.73 8.65
N ILE A 162 -18.16 -13.91 7.38
CA ILE A 162 -19.55 -14.22 7.02
C ILE A 162 -19.78 -15.73 7.01
N PHE A 163 -18.81 -16.50 6.51
CA PHE A 163 -18.91 -17.95 6.38
C PHE A 163 -19.02 -18.66 7.73
N PHE A 164 -18.09 -18.37 8.66
CA PHE A 164 -18.00 -19.13 9.91
C PHE A 164 -19.22 -19.01 10.83
N PRO A 165 -19.86 -17.85 11.03
CA PRO A 165 -21.11 -17.79 11.80
C PRO A 165 -22.22 -18.64 11.18
N GLY A 166 -22.37 -18.60 9.86
CA GLY A 166 -23.34 -19.43 9.16
C GLY A 166 -23.04 -20.93 9.29
N PHE A 167 -21.77 -21.30 9.16
CA PHE A 167 -21.32 -22.68 9.29
C PHE A 167 -21.47 -23.21 10.72
N ALA A 168 -21.10 -22.43 11.73
CA ALA A 168 -21.28 -22.79 13.12
C ALA A 168 -22.77 -22.96 13.48
N TYR A 169 -23.64 -22.08 12.96
CA TYR A 169 -25.07 -22.20 13.17
C TYR A 169 -25.68 -23.39 12.42
N ALA A 170 -25.14 -23.75 11.24
CA ALA A 170 -25.53 -24.97 10.53
C ALA A 170 -25.21 -26.24 11.33
N ILE A 171 -24.03 -26.32 11.96
CA ILE A 171 -23.64 -27.42 12.83
C ILE A 171 -24.57 -27.51 14.04
N TYR A 172 -24.88 -26.37 14.68
CA TYR A 172 -25.81 -26.31 15.79
C TYR A 172 -27.20 -26.86 15.42
N LYS A 173 -27.77 -26.43 14.29
CA LYS A 173 -29.06 -26.92 13.79
C LYS A 173 -29.03 -28.42 13.50
N LEU A 174 -27.95 -28.92 12.94
CA LEU A 174 -27.75 -30.35 12.69
C LEU A 174 -27.74 -31.14 14.01
N ALA A 175 -27.10 -30.63 15.06
CA ALA A 175 -27.01 -31.27 16.36
C ALA A 175 -28.37 -31.38 17.08
N ILE A 176 -29.29 -30.45 16.82
CA ILE A 176 -30.67 -30.48 17.35
C ILE A 176 -31.68 -31.10 16.40
N HIS A 177 -31.20 -31.74 15.34
CA HIS A 177 -32.03 -32.39 14.30
C HIS A 177 -33.03 -31.44 13.59
N GLU A 178 -32.73 -30.14 13.54
CA GLU A 178 -33.55 -29.16 12.82
C GLU A 178 -33.01 -28.87 11.41
N PRO A 179 -33.91 -28.57 10.45
CA PRO A 179 -33.49 -28.26 9.07
C PRO A 179 -32.73 -26.93 9.01
N TRP A 180 -31.86 -26.82 7.99
CA TRP A 180 -31.15 -25.58 7.71
C TRP A 180 -32.12 -24.51 7.25
N THR A 181 -31.92 -23.29 7.76
CA THR A 181 -32.73 -22.13 7.41
C THR A 181 -32.09 -21.34 6.26
N LEU A 182 -32.89 -20.58 5.55
CA LEU A 182 -32.43 -19.75 4.43
C LEU A 182 -31.23 -18.82 4.79
N PRO A 183 -31.21 -18.14 5.97
CA PRO A 183 -30.06 -17.34 6.37
C PRO A 183 -28.73 -18.13 6.49
N ILE A 184 -28.77 -19.37 6.93
CA ILE A 184 -27.59 -20.24 7.00
C ILE A 184 -27.03 -20.48 5.59
N MET A 185 -27.90 -20.88 4.66
CA MET A 185 -27.51 -21.17 3.29
C MET A 185 -26.95 -19.92 2.58
N ILE A 186 -27.58 -18.76 2.78
CA ILE A 186 -27.11 -17.47 2.24
C ILE A 186 -25.74 -17.13 2.83
N SER A 187 -25.56 -17.24 4.15
CA SER A 187 -24.29 -16.88 4.81
C SER A 187 -23.13 -17.74 4.30
N ILE A 188 -23.31 -19.05 4.22
CA ILE A 188 -22.29 -19.99 3.71
C ILE A 188 -21.99 -19.69 2.24
N SER A 189 -23.03 -19.53 1.41
CA SER A 189 -22.87 -19.29 -0.03
C SER A 189 -22.18 -17.96 -0.31
N VAL A 190 -22.61 -16.87 0.34
CA VAL A 190 -22.02 -15.52 0.17
C VAL A 190 -20.59 -15.50 0.69
N GLY A 191 -20.32 -16.09 1.85
CA GLY A 191 -18.96 -16.18 2.39
C GLY A 191 -18.03 -16.93 1.45
N THR A 192 -18.46 -18.06 0.91
CA THR A 192 -17.71 -18.84 -0.08
C THR A 192 -17.46 -18.04 -1.36
N LEU A 193 -18.49 -17.39 -1.92
CA LEU A 193 -18.36 -16.55 -3.12
C LEU A 193 -17.34 -15.42 -2.93
N ILE A 194 -17.33 -14.75 -1.77
CA ILE A 194 -16.37 -13.70 -1.46
C ILE A 194 -14.95 -14.25 -1.46
N VAL A 195 -14.72 -15.40 -0.85
CA VAL A 195 -13.39 -16.05 -0.85
C VAL A 195 -12.96 -16.41 -2.27
N MET A 196 -13.85 -16.99 -3.08
CA MET A 196 -13.59 -17.34 -4.49
C MET A 196 -13.24 -16.10 -5.34
N LEU A 197 -13.99 -15.00 -5.15
CA LEU A 197 -13.67 -13.72 -5.78
C LEU A 197 -12.30 -13.20 -5.36
N GLY A 198 -11.92 -13.38 -4.10
CA GLY A 198 -10.60 -13.05 -3.59
C GLY A 198 -9.50 -13.83 -4.29
N LEU A 199 -9.68 -15.14 -4.45
CA LEU A 199 -8.72 -16.01 -5.16
C LEU A 199 -8.56 -15.62 -6.63
N ILE A 200 -9.65 -15.39 -7.34
CA ILE A 200 -9.62 -14.96 -8.76
C ILE A 200 -8.91 -13.60 -8.87
N SER A 201 -9.24 -12.66 -8.00
CA SER A 201 -8.61 -11.34 -7.98
C SER A 201 -7.12 -11.41 -7.71
N GLU A 202 -6.66 -12.34 -6.84
CA GLU A 202 -5.23 -12.57 -6.57
C GLU A 202 -4.51 -13.06 -7.83
N GLN A 203 -5.10 -14.01 -8.59
CA GLN A 203 -4.51 -14.47 -9.84
C GLN A 203 -4.37 -13.33 -10.87
N ILE A 204 -5.38 -12.49 -10.99
CA ILE A 204 -5.34 -11.30 -11.88
C ILE A 204 -4.23 -10.34 -11.44
N SER A 205 -4.05 -10.14 -10.12
CA SER A 205 -2.99 -9.28 -9.58
C SER A 205 -1.61 -9.83 -9.92
N LEU A 206 -1.38 -11.13 -9.73
CA LEU A 206 -0.12 -11.81 -10.06
C LEU A 206 0.22 -11.72 -11.54
N LEU A 207 -0.74 -11.99 -12.44
CA LEU A 207 -0.55 -11.85 -13.89
C LEU A 207 -0.17 -10.42 -14.29
N ARG A 208 -0.75 -9.41 -13.64
CA ARG A 208 -0.41 -8.01 -13.87
C ARG A 208 1.03 -7.70 -13.46
N LEU A 209 1.49 -8.21 -12.32
CA LEU A 209 2.87 -8.01 -11.86
C LEU A 209 3.87 -8.70 -12.81
N GLN A 210 3.62 -9.93 -13.23
CA GLN A 210 4.46 -10.65 -14.20
C GLN A 210 4.58 -9.91 -15.53
N SER A 211 3.51 -9.27 -16.01
CA SER A 211 3.54 -8.48 -17.25
C SER A 211 4.46 -7.26 -17.18
N ILE A 212 4.73 -6.75 -15.97
CA ILE A 212 5.67 -5.64 -15.75
C ILE A 212 7.11 -6.13 -15.86
N ASP A 213 7.42 -7.28 -15.25
CA ASP A 213 8.77 -7.86 -15.29
C ASP A 213 9.16 -8.26 -16.71
N TYR A 214 8.25 -8.84 -17.47
CA TYR A 214 8.50 -9.18 -18.89
C TYR A 214 8.83 -7.94 -19.73
N LYS A 215 8.10 -6.82 -19.55
CA LYS A 215 8.38 -5.55 -20.25
C LYS A 215 9.74 -4.93 -19.88
N ASN A 216 10.22 -5.15 -18.66
CA ASN A 216 11.51 -4.63 -18.23
C ASN A 216 12.66 -5.50 -18.73
N GLY A 217 12.52 -6.81 -18.70
CA GLY A 217 13.51 -7.76 -19.23
C GLY A 217 13.75 -7.61 -20.73
N SER A 218 12.71 -7.27 -21.50
CA SER A 218 12.83 -7.04 -22.95
C SER A 218 13.44 -5.68 -23.35
N ARG A 219 13.69 -4.77 -22.39
CA ARG A 219 14.34 -3.46 -22.64
C ARG A 219 15.83 -3.45 -22.27
N THR A 220 16.33 -4.51 -21.65
CA THR A 220 17.72 -4.66 -21.25
C THR A 220 18.53 -5.56 -22.20
N GLN A 221 17.91 -6.08 -23.23
CA GLN A 221 18.54 -6.71 -24.41
C GLN A 221 18.52 -5.73 -25.59
#